data_54a7d69bcab5357b6eaeffbc2878c1e2
#
_entry.id   54a7d69bcab5357b6eaeffbc2878c1e2
#
_cell.length_a   1.000
_cell.length_b   1.000
_cell.length_c   1.000
_cell.angle_alpha   90.00
_cell.angle_beta   90.00
_cell.angle_gamma   90.00
#
_symmetry.space_group_name_H-M   'P 1'
#
loop_
_entity.id
_entity.type
_entity.pdbx_description
1 polymer ?
#
loop_
_entity_poly.entity_id
_entity_poly.type
_entity_poly.pdbx_seq_one_letter_code
_entity_poly.pdbx_strand_id
1 'polypeptide(L)'
;MASEEKNKEKKMNFFQKVKNSIFKIEKYPEMSIEGPGKAISYISKLIVILAIILGIWTMYQTYSFVKEGTTYLKNEFPEFSYNDGILDVESENEMNLENERFGKIIIDTKTDSEEKINEYSTEVSNYGMGAIILKDKVILKNTMTGEISYNYKENFQNLNINQFTKEELINYTTGSGINKIYFSIFITMFIYGFVMYFINTLWYAVIIAFVGYITAIILKMKM
;
A
#
# COMPACT_ATOMS: atom_id res chain seq x y z
N MET A 1 26.12 -48.97 36.79
CA MET A 1 26.32 -47.60 36.28
C MET A 1 25.76 -47.59 34.86
N ALA A 2 24.47 -47.25 34.74
CA ALA A 2 23.82 -47.08 33.45
C ALA A 2 23.99 -45.61 33.04
N SER A 3 24.66 -45.39 31.90
CA SER A 3 24.87 -44.09 31.30
C SER A 3 23.54 -43.53 30.84
N GLU A 4 23.03 -42.54 31.53
CA GLU A 4 21.99 -41.67 31.02
C GLU A 4 22.50 -40.92 29.77
N GLU A 5 22.36 -41.48 28.59
CA GLU A 5 22.38 -40.73 27.34
C GLU A 5 21.18 -39.75 27.36
N LYS A 6 21.44 -38.53 27.84
CA LYS A 6 20.57 -37.38 27.60
C LYS A 6 20.48 -37.19 26.11
N ASN A 7 19.47 -37.78 25.48
CA ASN A 7 19.06 -37.51 24.11
C ASN A 7 18.79 -36.00 24.00
N LYS A 8 19.80 -35.20 23.61
CA LYS A 8 19.64 -33.79 23.32
C LYS A 8 18.75 -33.70 22.08
N GLU A 9 17.45 -33.67 22.28
CA GLU A 9 16.51 -33.36 21.21
C GLU A 9 17.02 -32.14 20.43
N LYS A 10 17.39 -32.38 19.19
CA LYS A 10 17.98 -31.36 18.30
C LYS A 10 16.92 -30.29 18.05
N LYS A 11 16.98 -29.17 18.78
CA LYS A 11 16.03 -28.07 18.65
C LYS A 11 15.90 -27.64 17.19
N MET A 12 14.69 -27.67 16.67
CA MET A 12 14.38 -27.22 15.30
C MET A 12 14.74 -25.74 15.13
N ASN A 13 15.49 -25.44 14.06
CA ASN A 13 15.73 -24.05 13.70
C ASN A 13 14.51 -23.41 13.03
N PHE A 14 14.55 -22.09 12.81
CA PHE A 14 13.43 -21.34 12.25
C PHE A 14 12.93 -21.89 10.91
N PHE A 15 13.84 -22.16 9.96
CA PHE A 15 13.47 -22.66 8.63
C PHE A 15 12.92 -24.08 8.66
N GLN A 16 13.45 -24.93 9.55
CA GLN A 16 12.89 -26.26 9.78
C GLN A 16 11.48 -26.19 10.32
N LYS A 17 11.19 -25.23 11.22
CA LYS A 17 9.82 -25.01 11.75
C LYS A 17 8.89 -24.55 10.64
N VAL A 18 9.28 -23.59 9.81
CA VAL A 18 8.48 -23.15 8.65
C VAL A 18 8.19 -24.32 7.72
N LYS A 19 9.20 -25.11 7.33
CA LYS A 19 9.00 -26.28 6.49
C LYS A 19 8.06 -27.31 7.13
N ASN A 20 8.27 -27.60 8.42
CA ASN A 20 7.48 -28.60 9.13
C ASN A 20 6.04 -28.14 9.35
N SER A 21 5.80 -26.86 9.62
CA SER A 21 4.44 -26.32 9.77
C SER A 21 3.61 -26.35 8.48
N ILE A 22 4.24 -26.44 7.31
CA ILE A 22 3.53 -26.54 6.04
C ILE A 22 3.36 -28.00 5.60
N PHE A 23 4.40 -28.85 5.77
CA PHE A 23 4.47 -30.17 5.13
C PHE A 23 4.42 -31.35 6.10
N LYS A 24 4.52 -31.13 7.44
CA LYS A 24 4.65 -32.20 8.43
C LYS A 24 3.81 -31.93 9.68
N ILE A 25 2.50 -32.17 9.57
CA ILE A 25 1.54 -31.97 10.66
C ILE A 25 1.89 -32.83 11.89
N GLU A 26 2.49 -33.99 11.70
CA GLU A 26 2.96 -34.88 12.77
C GLU A 26 4.02 -34.25 13.70
N LYS A 27 4.65 -33.13 13.25
CA LYS A 27 5.64 -32.40 14.05
C LYS A 27 5.02 -31.30 14.95
N TYR A 28 3.74 -31.04 14.86
CA TYR A 28 3.08 -30.01 15.67
C TYR A 28 3.14 -30.27 17.18
N PRO A 29 2.97 -31.51 17.68
CA PRO A 29 3.15 -31.79 19.10
C PRO A 29 4.54 -31.42 19.62
N GLU A 30 5.60 -31.71 18.84
CA GLU A 30 6.99 -31.33 19.21
C GLU A 30 7.18 -29.80 19.28
N MET A 31 6.51 -29.07 18.42
CA MET A 31 6.56 -27.58 18.39
C MET A 31 5.75 -26.95 19.53
N SER A 32 4.64 -27.57 19.93
CA SER A 32 3.75 -27.07 21.00
C SER A 32 4.38 -27.12 22.38
N ILE A 33 5.25 -28.08 22.65
CA ILE A 33 5.96 -28.24 23.93
C ILE A 33 6.92 -27.06 24.21
N GLU A 34 7.33 -26.31 23.19
CA GLU A 34 8.29 -25.20 23.36
C GLU A 34 7.74 -24.01 24.14
N GLY A 35 6.41 -23.92 24.28
CA GLY A 35 5.73 -22.90 25.05
C GLY A 35 5.42 -21.59 24.28
N PRO A 36 4.53 -20.75 24.84
CA PRO A 36 3.96 -19.60 24.12
C PRO A 36 5.00 -18.52 23.73
N GLY A 37 6.00 -18.29 24.56
CA GLY A 37 7.04 -17.29 24.25
C GLY A 37 7.84 -17.60 22.98
N LYS A 38 8.13 -18.90 22.73
CA LYS A 38 8.81 -19.32 21.50
C LYS A 38 7.87 -19.31 20.29
N ALA A 39 6.59 -19.61 20.50
CA ALA A 39 5.57 -19.51 19.47
C ALA A 39 5.43 -18.04 18.99
N ILE A 40 5.33 -17.07 19.90
CA ILE A 40 5.29 -15.65 19.60
C ILE A 40 6.57 -15.22 18.84
N SER A 41 7.75 -15.62 19.31
CA SER A 41 9.01 -15.31 18.63
C SER A 41 9.08 -15.89 17.22
N TYR A 42 8.56 -17.10 17.00
CA TYR A 42 8.48 -17.73 15.68
C TYR A 42 7.54 -16.95 14.75
N ILE A 43 6.34 -16.65 15.23
CA ILE A 43 5.33 -15.86 14.49
C ILE A 43 5.88 -14.48 14.13
N SER A 44 6.49 -13.78 15.09
CA SER A 44 7.07 -12.44 14.84
C SER A 44 8.11 -12.47 13.73
N LYS A 45 9.01 -13.46 13.71
CA LYS A 45 10.01 -13.61 12.64
C LYS A 45 9.38 -13.86 11.28
N LEU A 46 8.34 -14.69 11.23
CA LEU A 46 7.60 -14.96 9.99
C LEU A 46 6.91 -13.69 9.49
N ILE A 47 6.27 -12.94 10.38
CA ILE A 47 5.59 -11.68 10.06
C ILE A 47 6.58 -10.61 9.57
N VAL A 48 7.78 -10.52 10.17
CA VAL A 48 8.84 -9.62 9.69
C VAL A 48 9.19 -9.91 8.22
N ILE A 49 9.34 -11.19 7.86
CA ILE A 49 9.63 -11.58 6.47
C ILE A 49 8.49 -11.16 5.54
N LEU A 50 7.23 -11.43 5.93
CA LEU A 50 6.05 -11.06 5.14
C LEU A 50 5.92 -9.54 5.01
N ALA A 51 6.18 -8.78 6.08
CA ALA A 51 6.14 -7.33 6.06
C ALA A 51 7.24 -6.72 5.16
N ILE A 52 8.45 -7.32 5.14
CA ILE A 52 9.51 -6.92 4.19
C ILE A 52 9.05 -7.16 2.75
N ILE A 53 8.48 -8.32 2.45
CA ILE A 53 7.97 -8.64 1.11
C ILE A 53 6.88 -7.64 0.70
N LEU A 54 5.94 -7.35 1.59
CA LEU A 54 4.89 -6.35 1.35
C LEU A 54 5.48 -4.97 1.06
N GLY A 55 6.44 -4.52 1.87
CA GLY A 55 7.09 -3.23 1.70
C GLY A 55 7.83 -3.11 0.37
N ILE A 56 8.60 -4.14 -0.02
CA ILE A 56 9.30 -4.19 -1.31
C ILE A 56 8.31 -4.20 -2.46
N TRP A 57 7.26 -5.01 -2.38
CA TRP A 57 6.21 -5.08 -3.41
C TRP A 57 5.54 -3.73 -3.62
N THR A 58 5.11 -3.07 -2.54
CA THR A 58 4.45 -1.76 -2.63
C THR A 58 5.40 -0.69 -3.17
N MET A 59 6.66 -0.68 -2.73
CA MET A 59 7.68 0.22 -3.26
C MET A 59 7.87 0.02 -4.78
N TYR A 60 7.95 -1.21 -5.26
CA TYR A 60 8.08 -1.52 -6.67
C TYR A 60 6.86 -1.06 -7.50
N GLN A 61 5.65 -1.30 -6.98
CA GLN A 61 4.42 -0.85 -7.63
C GLN A 61 4.37 0.68 -7.72
N THR A 62 4.76 1.38 -6.65
CA THR A 62 4.83 2.85 -6.65
C THR A 62 5.89 3.36 -7.63
N TYR A 63 7.08 2.73 -7.67
CA TYR A 63 8.11 3.07 -8.66
C TYR A 63 7.60 2.93 -10.10
N SER A 64 6.95 1.82 -10.43
CA SER A 64 6.36 1.60 -11.74
C SER A 64 5.31 2.66 -12.09
N PHE A 65 4.43 2.98 -11.12
CA PHE A 65 3.38 3.99 -11.28
C PHE A 65 3.98 5.39 -11.54
N VAL A 66 4.94 5.81 -10.74
CA VAL A 66 5.60 7.12 -10.89
C VAL A 66 6.35 7.20 -12.22
N LYS A 67 7.07 6.14 -12.61
CA LYS A 67 7.81 6.11 -13.89
C LYS A 67 6.88 6.26 -15.09
N GLU A 68 5.77 5.54 -15.11
CA GLU A 68 4.78 5.64 -16.19
C GLU A 68 4.09 7.01 -16.17
N GLY A 69 3.68 7.50 -14.99
CA GLY A 69 3.12 8.85 -14.85
C GLY A 69 4.06 9.95 -15.30
N THR A 70 5.35 9.83 -14.95
CA THR A 70 6.38 10.80 -15.41
C THR A 70 6.57 10.76 -16.93
N THR A 71 6.55 9.56 -17.53
CA THR A 71 6.66 9.41 -18.97
C THR A 71 5.46 10.03 -19.67
N TYR A 72 4.26 9.77 -19.15
CA TYR A 72 3.02 10.35 -19.66
C TYR A 72 3.00 11.88 -19.51
N LEU A 73 3.39 12.39 -18.35
CA LEU A 73 3.53 13.82 -18.08
C LEU A 73 4.48 14.49 -19.06
N LYS A 74 5.60 13.85 -19.38
CA LYS A 74 6.61 14.38 -20.29
C LYS A 74 6.14 14.46 -21.74
N ASN A 75 5.41 13.45 -22.21
CA ASN A 75 5.11 13.29 -23.63
C ASN A 75 3.74 13.85 -24.02
N GLU A 76 2.75 13.73 -23.15
CA GLU A 76 1.34 14.00 -23.50
C GLU A 76 0.78 15.23 -22.79
N PHE A 77 1.36 15.59 -21.64
CA PHE A 77 0.83 16.68 -20.84
C PHE A 77 1.37 18.04 -21.34
N PRO A 78 0.55 19.10 -21.43
CA PRO A 78 1.01 20.44 -21.78
C PRO A 78 1.97 21.02 -20.74
N GLU A 79 2.64 22.12 -21.07
CA GLU A 79 3.41 22.89 -20.09
C GLU A 79 2.47 23.49 -19.05
N PHE A 80 2.94 23.51 -17.81
CA PHE A 80 2.18 24.09 -16.70
C PHE A 80 3.10 24.68 -15.63
N SER A 81 2.52 25.57 -14.85
CA SER A 81 3.13 26.09 -13.63
C SER A 81 2.12 26.09 -12.49
N TYR A 82 2.61 25.78 -11.30
CA TYR A 82 1.87 25.91 -10.05
C TYR A 82 2.45 27.05 -9.23
N ASN A 83 1.59 27.93 -8.70
CA ASN A 83 2.00 29.03 -7.83
C ASN A 83 0.89 29.31 -6.79
N ASP A 84 1.23 29.22 -5.49
CA ASP A 84 0.39 29.57 -4.34
C ASP A 84 -1.06 29.04 -4.40
N GLY A 85 -1.26 27.81 -4.83
CA GLY A 85 -2.58 27.17 -4.88
C GLY A 85 -3.24 27.20 -6.26
N ILE A 86 -2.62 27.84 -7.22
CA ILE A 86 -3.13 27.98 -8.58
C ILE A 86 -2.26 27.20 -9.55
N LEU A 87 -2.89 26.29 -10.29
CA LEU A 87 -2.30 25.60 -11.42
C LEU A 87 -2.71 26.33 -12.69
N ASP A 88 -1.73 26.73 -13.48
CA ASP A 88 -1.92 27.30 -14.81
C ASP A 88 -1.34 26.35 -15.85
N VAL A 89 -2.16 25.96 -16.82
CA VAL A 89 -1.79 25.05 -17.91
C VAL A 89 -1.83 25.82 -19.22
N GLU A 90 -0.77 25.69 -20.02
CA GLU A 90 -0.65 26.33 -21.33
C GLU A 90 -1.59 25.64 -22.34
N SER A 91 -2.89 25.93 -22.21
CA SER A 91 -3.91 25.47 -23.14
C SER A 91 -4.97 26.54 -23.32
N GLU A 92 -5.40 26.79 -24.56
CA GLU A 92 -6.51 27.72 -24.83
C GLU A 92 -7.87 27.12 -24.55
N ASN A 93 -7.99 25.80 -24.69
CA ASN A 93 -9.23 25.04 -24.50
C ASN A 93 -9.03 23.91 -23.49
N GLU A 94 -10.13 23.30 -23.07
CA GLU A 94 -10.10 22.07 -22.33
C GLU A 94 -9.35 20.97 -23.08
N MET A 95 -8.59 20.16 -22.36
CA MET A 95 -7.86 19.02 -22.93
C MET A 95 -8.41 17.73 -22.40
N ASN A 96 -8.62 16.79 -23.31
CA ASN A 96 -9.09 15.44 -23.01
C ASN A 96 -7.96 14.45 -23.33
N LEU A 97 -7.42 13.79 -22.32
CA LEU A 97 -6.38 12.79 -22.42
C LEU A 97 -6.91 11.44 -21.97
N GLU A 98 -6.50 10.38 -22.65
CA GLU A 98 -6.90 9.01 -22.30
C GLU A 98 -5.68 8.13 -22.14
N ASN A 99 -5.71 7.29 -21.10
CA ASN A 99 -4.63 6.37 -20.81
C ASN A 99 -5.19 5.10 -20.16
N GLU A 100 -4.73 3.93 -20.59
CA GLU A 100 -5.21 2.64 -20.08
C GLU A 100 -5.05 2.48 -18.57
N ARG A 101 -4.02 3.08 -17.99
CA ARG A 101 -3.70 2.97 -16.56
C ARG A 101 -4.33 4.07 -15.71
N PHE A 102 -4.38 5.31 -16.24
CA PHE A 102 -4.86 6.48 -15.50
C PHE A 102 -6.31 6.81 -15.80
N GLY A 103 -6.89 6.15 -16.81
CA GLY A 103 -8.24 6.41 -17.27
C GLY A 103 -8.34 7.70 -18.08
N LYS A 104 -9.47 8.40 -17.94
CA LYS A 104 -9.71 9.67 -18.62
C LYS A 104 -9.25 10.84 -17.75
N ILE A 105 -8.45 11.73 -18.34
CA ILE A 105 -7.96 12.94 -17.69
C ILE A 105 -8.49 14.13 -18.47
N ILE A 106 -9.27 14.98 -17.79
CA ILE A 106 -9.78 16.25 -18.33
C ILE A 106 -9.04 17.39 -17.62
N ILE A 107 -8.46 18.29 -18.41
CA ILE A 107 -7.71 19.43 -17.92
C ILE A 107 -8.42 20.70 -18.36
N ASP A 108 -8.95 21.47 -17.42
CA ASP A 108 -9.52 22.79 -17.67
C ASP A 108 -9.24 23.71 -16.48
N THR A 109 -8.15 24.44 -16.57
CA THR A 109 -7.73 25.41 -15.53
C THR A 109 -8.39 26.79 -15.69
N LYS A 110 -9.30 26.91 -16.64
CA LYS A 110 -9.97 28.21 -16.93
C LYS A 110 -11.43 28.23 -16.56
N THR A 111 -12.05 27.06 -16.37
CA THR A 111 -13.45 27.00 -15.97
C THR A 111 -13.63 27.16 -14.46
N ASP A 112 -14.64 27.96 -14.09
CA ASP A 112 -15.17 28.06 -12.74
C ASP A 112 -16.65 27.60 -12.69
N SER A 113 -17.18 27.05 -13.81
CA SER A 113 -18.57 26.62 -13.93
C SER A 113 -18.80 25.27 -13.28
N GLU A 114 -19.63 25.23 -12.26
CA GLU A 114 -20.03 23.97 -11.61
C GLU A 114 -20.77 23.03 -12.57
N GLU A 115 -21.51 23.56 -13.53
CA GLU A 115 -22.22 22.79 -14.54
C GLU A 115 -21.22 22.03 -15.43
N LYS A 116 -20.17 22.67 -15.93
CA LYS A 116 -19.10 22.04 -16.68
C LYS A 116 -18.35 21.00 -15.84
N ILE A 117 -18.04 21.30 -14.58
CA ILE A 117 -17.36 20.35 -13.70
C ILE A 117 -18.21 19.09 -13.50
N ASN A 118 -19.53 19.21 -13.40
CA ASN A 118 -20.45 18.09 -13.29
C ASN A 118 -20.52 17.28 -14.62
N GLU A 119 -20.44 17.95 -15.77
CA GLU A 119 -20.35 17.30 -17.08
C GLU A 119 -19.06 16.47 -17.17
N TYR A 120 -17.89 17.04 -16.86
CA TYR A 120 -16.62 16.34 -16.80
C TYR A 120 -16.65 15.16 -15.83
N SER A 121 -17.29 15.36 -14.69
CA SER A 121 -17.47 14.35 -13.66
C SER A 121 -18.26 13.13 -14.20
N THR A 122 -19.28 13.38 -14.98
CA THR A 122 -20.09 12.33 -15.63
C THR A 122 -19.28 11.62 -16.70
N GLU A 123 -18.55 12.38 -17.51
CA GLU A 123 -17.71 11.84 -18.58
C GLU A 123 -16.61 10.93 -18.04
N VAL A 124 -15.86 11.36 -17.01
CA VAL A 124 -14.83 10.54 -16.35
C VAL A 124 -15.42 9.29 -15.71
N SER A 125 -16.64 9.38 -15.15
CA SER A 125 -17.32 8.22 -14.55
C SER A 125 -17.63 7.12 -15.57
N ASN A 126 -17.91 7.48 -16.82
CA ASN A 126 -18.16 6.51 -17.89
C ASN A 126 -16.93 5.67 -18.26
N TYR A 127 -15.72 6.18 -17.97
CA TYR A 127 -14.46 5.47 -18.14
C TYR A 127 -14.09 4.57 -16.95
N GLY A 128 -14.85 4.63 -15.86
CA GLY A 128 -14.59 3.86 -14.65
C GLY A 128 -13.55 4.45 -13.71
N MET A 129 -12.56 5.19 -14.22
CA MET A 129 -11.58 5.93 -13.42
C MET A 129 -10.98 7.10 -14.21
N GLY A 130 -10.51 8.12 -13.51
CA GLY A 130 -9.82 9.24 -14.11
C GLY A 130 -9.67 10.44 -13.19
N ALA A 131 -9.29 11.57 -13.78
CA ALA A 131 -9.03 12.81 -13.08
C ALA A 131 -9.60 14.03 -13.82
N ILE A 132 -10.06 15.02 -13.07
CA ILE A 132 -10.40 16.34 -13.57
C ILE A 132 -9.44 17.32 -12.91
N ILE A 133 -8.60 17.96 -13.71
CA ILE A 133 -7.56 18.90 -13.27
C ILE A 133 -8.08 20.30 -13.51
N LEU A 134 -8.38 21.00 -12.41
CA LEU A 134 -8.88 22.37 -12.41
C LEU A 134 -7.80 23.33 -11.92
N LYS A 135 -8.13 24.61 -11.91
CA LYS A 135 -7.22 25.69 -11.51
C LYS A 135 -6.74 25.57 -10.05
N ASP A 136 -7.60 25.17 -9.13
CA ASP A 136 -7.36 25.18 -7.69
C ASP A 136 -7.36 23.78 -7.03
N LYS A 137 -7.79 22.77 -7.78
CA LYS A 137 -7.97 21.41 -7.26
C LYS A 137 -7.87 20.36 -8.35
N VAL A 138 -7.60 19.13 -7.94
CA VAL A 138 -7.81 17.93 -8.74
C VAL A 138 -8.92 17.09 -8.14
N ILE A 139 -9.83 16.60 -9.00
CA ILE A 139 -10.88 15.66 -8.62
C ILE A 139 -10.50 14.30 -9.20
N LEU A 140 -10.27 13.32 -8.33
CA LEU A 140 -10.03 11.94 -8.72
C LEU A 140 -11.32 11.15 -8.63
N LYS A 141 -11.65 10.40 -9.66
CA LYS A 141 -12.83 9.54 -9.72
C LYS A 141 -12.46 8.10 -9.94
N ASN A 142 -13.13 7.23 -9.21
CA ASN A 142 -13.04 5.79 -9.42
C ASN A 142 -14.39 5.17 -9.03
N THR A 143 -14.94 4.32 -9.89
CA THR A 143 -16.27 3.70 -9.68
C THR A 143 -16.32 2.82 -8.44
N MET A 144 -15.18 2.27 -7.96
CA MET A 144 -15.13 1.42 -6.77
C MET A 144 -14.96 2.22 -5.48
N THR A 145 -14.16 3.31 -5.50
CA THR A 145 -13.79 4.07 -4.29
C THR A 145 -14.50 5.42 -4.18
N GLY A 146 -15.21 5.83 -5.22
CA GLY A 146 -15.94 7.10 -5.26
C GLY A 146 -15.09 8.25 -5.78
N GLU A 147 -15.45 9.45 -5.37
CA GLU A 147 -14.82 10.72 -5.76
C GLU A 147 -14.04 11.30 -4.59
N ILE A 148 -12.82 11.78 -4.87
CA ILE A 148 -11.97 12.48 -3.89
C ILE A 148 -11.47 13.76 -4.53
N SER A 149 -11.67 14.91 -3.87
CA SER A 149 -11.17 16.21 -4.29
C SER A 149 -9.96 16.63 -3.44
N TYR A 150 -8.88 17.05 -4.09
CA TYR A 150 -7.67 17.57 -3.45
C TYR A 150 -7.46 19.03 -3.85
N ASN A 151 -7.62 19.95 -2.90
CA ASN A 151 -7.27 21.34 -3.09
C ASN A 151 -5.75 21.51 -3.06
N TYR A 152 -5.19 22.16 -4.07
CA TYR A 152 -3.73 22.30 -4.17
C TYR A 152 -3.15 23.11 -3.03
N LYS A 153 -3.77 24.23 -2.68
CA LYS A 153 -3.25 25.12 -1.63
C LYS A 153 -3.13 24.41 -0.30
N GLU A 154 -4.17 23.71 0.12
CA GLU A 154 -4.19 23.02 1.42
C GLU A 154 -3.16 21.89 1.47
N ASN A 155 -3.03 21.13 0.38
CA ASN A 155 -2.16 19.97 0.34
C ASN A 155 -0.68 20.36 0.18
N PHE A 156 -0.36 21.34 -0.65
CA PHE A 156 1.02 21.73 -0.91
C PHE A 156 1.61 22.65 0.16
N GLN A 157 0.79 23.49 0.83
CA GLN A 157 1.24 24.27 1.99
C GLN A 157 1.75 23.38 3.12
N ASN A 158 1.09 22.26 3.39
CA ASN A 158 1.53 21.28 4.39
C ASN A 158 2.91 20.66 4.06
N LEU A 159 3.30 20.69 2.80
CA LEU A 159 4.58 20.17 2.30
C LEU A 159 5.62 21.28 2.09
N ASN A 160 5.28 22.55 2.39
CA ASN A 160 6.10 23.75 2.10
C ASN A 160 6.44 23.88 0.60
N ILE A 161 5.51 23.48 -0.28
CA ILE A 161 5.64 23.61 -1.74
C ILE A 161 4.78 24.79 -2.17
N ASN A 162 5.41 25.90 -2.56
CA ASN A 162 4.71 27.11 -2.94
C ASN A 162 4.64 27.28 -4.46
N GLN A 163 5.63 26.77 -5.19
CA GLN A 163 5.67 26.87 -6.64
C GLN A 163 6.44 25.71 -7.25
N PHE A 164 6.09 25.31 -8.46
CA PHE A 164 6.84 24.40 -9.30
C PHE A 164 6.35 24.45 -10.76
N THR A 165 7.21 24.05 -11.67
CA THR A 165 6.92 23.88 -13.10
C THR A 165 6.85 22.40 -13.46
N LYS A 166 6.35 22.09 -14.66
CA LYS A 166 6.39 20.74 -15.21
C LYS A 166 7.80 20.16 -15.23
N GLU A 167 8.78 20.96 -15.66
CA GLU A 167 10.19 20.53 -15.73
C GLU A 167 10.74 20.17 -14.34
N GLU A 168 10.48 21.01 -13.34
CA GLU A 168 10.91 20.74 -11.96
C GLU A 168 10.27 19.49 -11.40
N LEU A 169 8.99 19.25 -11.68
CA LEU A 169 8.30 18.03 -11.27
C LEU A 169 8.91 16.78 -11.94
N ILE A 170 9.19 16.84 -13.24
CA ILE A 170 9.87 15.77 -13.97
C ILE A 170 11.26 15.52 -13.39
N ASN A 171 12.05 16.58 -13.16
CA ASN A 171 13.39 16.47 -12.58
C ASN A 171 13.36 15.88 -11.17
N TYR A 172 12.36 16.21 -10.36
CA TYR A 172 12.17 15.62 -9.04
C TYR A 172 11.84 14.11 -9.12
N THR A 173 10.92 13.73 -10.00
CA THR A 173 10.47 12.33 -10.14
C THR A 173 11.50 11.41 -10.82
N THR A 174 12.42 11.97 -11.60
CA THR A 174 13.54 11.23 -12.25
C THR A 174 14.84 11.31 -11.47
N GLY A 175 14.98 12.28 -10.58
CA GLY A 175 16.17 12.53 -9.78
C GLY A 175 16.28 11.64 -8.54
N SER A 176 17.32 11.88 -7.74
CA SER A 176 17.56 11.15 -6.48
C SER A 176 16.58 11.53 -5.35
N GLY A 177 15.89 12.67 -5.47
CA GLY A 177 14.95 13.16 -4.45
C GLY A 177 13.79 12.19 -4.18
N ILE A 178 13.27 11.57 -5.23
CA ILE A 178 12.15 10.61 -5.16
C ILE A 178 12.51 9.34 -4.36
N ASN A 179 13.79 8.98 -4.27
CA ASN A 179 14.23 7.78 -3.55
C ASN A 179 13.86 7.84 -2.06
N LYS A 180 13.84 9.04 -1.47
CA LYS A 180 13.40 9.24 -0.08
C LYS A 180 11.93 8.88 0.09
N ILE A 181 11.10 9.21 -0.90
CA ILE A 181 9.67 8.87 -0.91
C ILE A 181 9.50 7.35 -1.01
N TYR A 182 10.21 6.68 -1.92
CA TYR A 182 10.15 5.21 -2.05
C TYR A 182 10.57 4.52 -0.76
N PHE A 183 11.65 5.00 -0.13
CA PHE A 183 12.08 4.46 1.15
C PHE A 183 11.05 4.70 2.28
N SER A 184 10.46 5.89 2.32
CA SER A 184 9.39 6.20 3.28
C SER A 184 8.18 5.29 3.11
N ILE A 185 7.75 5.04 1.87
CA ILE A 185 6.66 4.10 1.55
C ILE A 185 7.01 2.69 2.02
N PHE A 186 8.25 2.23 1.73
CA PHE A 186 8.72 0.93 2.22
C PHE A 186 8.61 0.81 3.74
N ILE A 187 9.14 1.79 4.48
CA ILE A 187 9.10 1.79 5.95
C ILE A 187 7.66 1.82 6.48
N THR A 188 6.82 2.68 5.90
CA THR A 188 5.42 2.79 6.31
C THR A 188 4.68 1.47 6.09
N MET A 189 4.83 0.84 4.94
CA MET A 189 4.19 -0.43 4.61
C MET A 189 4.77 -1.61 5.40
N PHE A 190 6.06 -1.57 5.71
CA PHE A 190 6.69 -2.53 6.60
C PHE A 190 6.08 -2.48 8.01
N ILE A 191 6.00 -1.27 8.59
CA ILE A 191 5.43 -1.10 9.95
C ILE A 191 3.95 -1.48 9.95
N TYR A 192 3.19 -0.98 8.99
CA TYR A 192 1.77 -1.30 8.83
C TYR A 192 1.55 -2.81 8.68
N GLY A 193 2.27 -3.45 7.77
CA GLY A 193 2.17 -4.89 7.55
C GLY A 193 2.55 -5.69 8.79
N PHE A 194 3.64 -5.32 9.48
CA PHE A 194 4.03 -5.98 10.72
C PHE A 194 2.92 -5.90 11.78
N VAL A 195 2.42 -4.71 12.05
CA VAL A 195 1.37 -4.50 13.08
C VAL A 195 0.09 -5.25 12.71
N MET A 196 -0.40 -5.09 11.48
CA MET A 196 -1.65 -5.69 11.03
C MET A 196 -1.58 -7.22 10.99
N TYR A 197 -0.51 -7.79 10.44
CA TYR A 197 -0.35 -9.26 10.42
C TYR A 197 -0.19 -9.82 11.84
N PHE A 198 0.51 -9.11 12.72
CA PHE A 198 0.69 -9.56 14.10
C PHE A 198 -0.64 -9.58 14.86
N ILE A 199 -1.41 -8.50 14.80
CA ILE A 199 -2.74 -8.41 15.44
C ILE A 199 -3.68 -9.48 14.87
N ASN A 200 -3.75 -9.60 13.55
CA ASN A 200 -4.61 -10.59 12.90
C ASN A 200 -4.22 -12.02 13.29
N THR A 201 -2.93 -12.34 13.34
CA THR A 201 -2.48 -13.67 13.72
C THR A 201 -2.84 -14.01 15.18
N LEU A 202 -2.68 -13.07 16.10
CA LEU A 202 -3.10 -13.25 17.50
C LEU A 202 -4.62 -13.43 17.60
N TRP A 203 -5.39 -12.63 16.84
CA TRP A 203 -6.84 -12.74 16.81
C TRP A 203 -7.31 -14.11 16.33
N TYR A 204 -6.74 -14.59 15.20
CA TYR A 204 -7.04 -15.95 14.72
C TYR A 204 -6.64 -17.05 15.71
N ALA A 205 -5.51 -16.90 16.40
CA ALA A 205 -5.10 -17.85 17.42
C ALA A 205 -6.12 -17.93 18.58
N VAL A 206 -6.65 -16.80 19.02
CA VAL A 206 -7.70 -16.74 20.05
C VAL A 206 -8.99 -17.42 19.57
N ILE A 207 -9.44 -17.14 18.35
CA ILE A 207 -10.64 -17.75 17.75
C ILE A 207 -10.47 -19.27 17.67
N ILE A 208 -9.34 -19.75 17.15
CA ILE A 208 -9.06 -21.20 17.01
C ILE A 208 -9.02 -21.86 18.38
N ALA A 209 -8.39 -21.24 19.38
CA ALA A 209 -8.35 -21.76 20.76
C ALA A 209 -9.76 -21.84 21.36
N PHE A 210 -10.61 -20.84 21.14
CA PHE A 210 -11.99 -20.83 21.62
C PHE A 210 -12.85 -21.92 20.96
N VAL A 211 -12.74 -22.06 19.63
CA VAL A 211 -13.42 -23.15 18.90
C VAL A 211 -12.96 -24.53 19.41
N GLY A 212 -11.65 -24.72 19.59
CA GLY A 212 -11.09 -25.96 20.14
C GLY A 212 -11.62 -26.27 21.55
N TYR A 213 -11.71 -25.25 22.40
CA TYR A 213 -12.27 -25.37 23.75
C TYR A 213 -13.73 -25.83 23.74
N ILE A 214 -14.58 -25.16 22.91
CA ILE A 214 -15.99 -25.55 22.76
C ILE A 214 -16.11 -27.02 22.27
N THR A 215 -15.31 -27.36 21.26
CA THR A 215 -15.30 -28.73 20.70
C THR A 215 -14.93 -29.76 21.73
N ALA A 216 -13.92 -29.49 22.57
CA ALA A 216 -13.53 -30.39 23.65
C ALA A 216 -14.66 -30.61 24.69
N ILE A 217 -15.40 -29.55 25.02
CA ILE A 217 -16.57 -29.66 25.93
C ILE A 217 -17.66 -30.54 25.29
N ILE A 218 -18.03 -30.28 24.03
CA ILE A 218 -19.10 -31.02 23.33
C ILE A 218 -18.73 -32.50 23.21
N LEU A 219 -17.48 -32.82 22.89
CA LEU A 219 -17.02 -34.20 22.74
C LEU A 219 -16.64 -34.86 24.08
N LYS A 220 -16.86 -34.19 25.23
CA LYS A 220 -16.48 -34.67 26.57
C LYS A 220 -15.03 -35.17 26.67
N MET A 221 -14.14 -34.55 25.92
CA MET A 221 -12.70 -34.86 25.98
C MET A 221 -12.13 -34.36 27.30
N LYS A 222 -11.25 -35.19 27.95
CA LYS A 222 -10.48 -34.71 29.12
C LYS A 222 -9.53 -33.59 28.67
N MET A 223 -9.70 -32.41 29.23
CA MET A 223 -8.78 -31.29 29.05
C MET A 223 -7.56 -31.41 29.97
#